data_b2e1caf7f7b04e480ccca7d8d595d8a0
#
_entry.id   b2e1caf7f7b04e480ccca7d8d595d8a0
#
_cell.length_a   1.000
_cell.length_b   1.000
_cell.length_c   1.000
_cell.angle_alpha   90.00
_cell.angle_beta   90.00
_cell.angle_gamma   90.00
#
_symmetry.space_group_name_H-M   'P 1'
#
loop_
_entity.id
_entity.type
_entity.pdbx_description
1 polymer ?
#
loop_
_entity_poly.entity_id
_entity_poly.type
_entity_poly.pdbx_seq_one_letter_code
_entity_poly.pdbx_strand_id
1 'polypeptide(L)'
;TDMARARRFYEDTLGLRLTRREASEFEWVEYDLDGGTFALTDLKQGGAPSAETGGSIAFEVQNVDQMVEQLRAKGVRVKLEPLSTPVCRLAVILDSEGNAVTLHQVTQVW
;
A
#
# COMPACT_ATOMS: atom_id res chain seq x y z
N THR A 1 5.45 -1.97 15.17
CA THR A 1 4.77 -2.82 14.18
C THR A 1 3.53 -3.44 14.79
N ASP A 2 2.39 -3.17 14.21
CA ASP A 2 1.09 -3.63 14.71
C ASP A 2 0.35 -4.29 13.56
N MET A 3 0.32 -5.63 13.56
CA MET A 3 -0.30 -6.40 12.46
C MET A 3 -1.80 -6.16 12.37
N ALA A 4 -2.51 -6.02 13.49
CA ALA A 4 -3.94 -5.75 13.46
C ALA A 4 -4.23 -4.39 12.80
N ARG A 5 -3.44 -3.37 13.13
CA ARG A 5 -3.58 -2.04 12.54
C ARG A 5 -3.20 -2.05 11.06
N ALA A 6 -2.10 -2.73 10.70
CA ALA A 6 -1.68 -2.87 9.31
C ALA A 6 -2.76 -3.57 8.49
N ARG A 7 -3.33 -4.65 9.01
CA ARG A 7 -4.42 -5.37 8.33
C ARG A 7 -5.63 -4.46 8.10
N ARG A 8 -6.01 -3.65 9.09
CA ARG A 8 -7.14 -2.71 8.91
C ARG A 8 -6.85 -1.72 7.78
N PHE A 9 -5.61 -1.25 7.68
CA PHE A 9 -5.25 -0.34 6.60
C PHE A 9 -5.43 -1.00 5.23
N TYR A 10 -4.85 -2.18 5.03
CA TYR A 10 -4.89 -2.83 3.71
C TYR A 10 -6.26 -3.42 3.39
N GLU A 11 -6.98 -3.94 4.37
CA GLU A 11 -8.29 -4.56 4.14
C GLU A 11 -9.42 -3.54 4.11
N ASP A 12 -9.48 -2.63 5.08
CA ASP A 12 -10.60 -1.71 5.22
C ASP A 12 -10.36 -0.40 4.46
N THR A 13 -9.16 0.16 4.56
CA THR A 13 -8.86 1.46 3.94
C THR A 13 -8.56 1.31 2.45
N LEU A 14 -7.72 0.35 2.07
CA LEU A 14 -7.39 0.11 0.66
C LEU A 14 -8.30 -0.92 -0.01
N GLY A 15 -9.03 -1.71 0.75
CA GLY A 15 -10.01 -2.65 0.18
C GLY A 15 -9.41 -3.91 -0.42
N LEU A 16 -8.22 -4.32 0.01
CA LEU A 16 -7.61 -5.54 -0.51
C LEU A 16 -8.31 -6.78 0.04
N ARG A 17 -8.35 -7.84 -0.76
CA ARG A 17 -9.02 -9.08 -0.41
C ARG A 17 -8.03 -10.05 0.24
N LEU A 18 -8.26 -10.36 1.52
CA LEU A 18 -7.47 -11.33 2.26
C LEU A 18 -7.73 -12.74 1.72
N THR A 19 -6.67 -13.48 1.40
CA THR A 19 -6.77 -14.84 0.90
C THR A 19 -6.17 -15.88 1.84
N ARG A 20 -5.23 -15.48 2.72
CA ARG A 20 -4.58 -16.41 3.62
C ARG A 20 -4.05 -15.68 4.84
N ARG A 21 -4.18 -16.33 6.01
CA ARG A 21 -3.61 -15.81 7.25
C ARG A 21 -3.07 -16.98 8.07
N GLU A 22 -1.83 -16.85 8.51
CA GLU A 22 -1.21 -17.77 9.45
C GLU A 22 -0.60 -16.96 10.59
N ALA A 23 -0.79 -17.44 11.83
CA ALA A 23 -0.24 -16.79 13.00
C ALA A 23 0.35 -17.88 13.91
N SER A 24 1.65 -17.80 14.17
CA SER A 24 2.37 -18.70 15.05
C SER A 24 3.40 -17.85 15.82
N GLU A 25 4.70 -18.06 15.64
CA GLU A 25 5.73 -17.20 16.20
C GLU A 25 5.73 -15.81 15.55
N PHE A 26 5.26 -15.72 14.31
CA PHE A 26 5.03 -14.48 13.61
C PHE A 26 3.71 -14.60 12.84
N GLU A 27 3.17 -13.46 12.40
CA GLU A 27 1.96 -13.42 11.60
C GLU A 27 2.32 -13.22 10.14
N TRP A 28 1.61 -13.91 9.25
CA TRP A 28 1.76 -13.79 7.80
C TRP A 28 0.36 -13.73 7.19
N VAL A 29 0.08 -12.67 6.43
CA VAL A 29 -1.18 -12.54 5.72
C VAL A 29 -0.92 -12.26 4.24
N GLU A 30 -1.76 -12.83 3.38
CA GLU A 30 -1.65 -12.66 1.94
C GLU A 30 -2.93 -12.07 1.37
N TYR A 31 -2.75 -11.22 0.39
CA TYR A 31 -3.83 -10.56 -0.33
C TYR A 31 -3.72 -10.85 -1.81
N ASP A 32 -4.87 -11.04 -2.47
CA ASP A 32 -4.92 -11.26 -3.91
C ASP A 32 -4.81 -9.92 -4.64
N LEU A 33 -3.88 -9.85 -5.60
CA LEU A 33 -3.67 -8.69 -6.46
C LEU A 33 -3.90 -9.06 -7.93
N ASP A 34 -4.98 -9.77 -8.20
CA ASP A 34 -5.41 -10.06 -9.57
C ASP A 34 -4.31 -10.79 -10.36
N GLY A 35 -3.85 -11.90 -9.80
CA GLY A 35 -2.81 -12.74 -10.39
C GLY A 35 -1.47 -12.68 -9.69
N GLY A 36 -1.28 -11.71 -8.81
CA GLY A 36 -0.12 -11.62 -7.92
C GLY A 36 -0.53 -11.75 -6.47
N THR A 37 0.44 -11.85 -5.58
CA THR A 37 0.21 -11.93 -4.15
C THR A 37 1.00 -10.85 -3.44
N PHE A 38 0.33 -10.10 -2.58
CA PHE A 38 0.95 -9.14 -1.68
C PHE A 38 0.86 -9.68 -0.26
N ALA A 39 1.98 -9.68 0.47
CA ALA A 39 2.01 -10.23 1.82
C ALA A 39 2.42 -9.18 2.84
N LEU A 40 1.81 -9.25 4.02
CA LEU A 40 2.24 -8.51 5.21
C LEU A 40 2.76 -9.51 6.23
N THR A 41 3.82 -9.13 6.94
CA THR A 41 4.37 -9.96 8.00
C THR A 41 5.04 -9.09 9.06
N ASP A 42 5.05 -9.58 10.29
CA ASP A 42 5.87 -9.01 11.37
C ASP A 42 7.14 -9.84 11.61
N LEU A 43 7.51 -10.71 10.68
CA LEU A 43 8.74 -11.44 10.73
C LEU A 43 9.93 -10.47 10.73
N LYS A 44 10.72 -10.52 11.81
CA LYS A 44 11.77 -9.50 12.05
C LYS A 44 12.87 -9.49 11.00
N GLN A 45 13.10 -10.61 10.32
CA GLN A 45 14.12 -10.71 9.28
C GLN A 45 13.79 -9.83 8.08
N GLY A 46 12.53 -9.38 7.92
CA GLY A 46 12.12 -8.47 6.85
C GLY A 46 12.46 -7.01 7.12
N GLY A 47 13.01 -6.69 8.29
CA GLY A 47 13.31 -5.31 8.68
C GLY A 47 12.15 -4.63 9.38
N ALA A 48 12.30 -3.35 9.68
CA ALA A 48 11.29 -2.53 10.32
C ALA A 48 10.52 -1.72 9.27
N PRO A 49 9.23 -1.39 9.54
CA PRO A 49 8.49 -0.49 8.66
C PRO A 49 9.21 0.85 8.50
N SER A 50 9.24 1.37 7.27
CA SER A 50 9.89 2.65 6.99
C SER A 50 9.43 3.18 5.65
N ALA A 51 9.30 4.50 5.55
CA ALA A 51 9.05 5.19 4.29
C ALA A 51 10.35 5.42 3.50
N GLU A 52 11.50 5.11 4.10
CA GLU A 52 12.81 5.43 3.53
C GLU A 52 13.57 4.19 3.06
N THR A 53 12.92 3.03 2.97
CA THR A 53 13.52 1.82 2.40
C THR A 53 13.69 1.99 0.90
N GLY A 54 14.62 1.24 0.32
CA GLY A 54 14.93 1.35 -1.11
C GLY A 54 13.85 0.80 -2.04
N GLY A 55 12.82 0.15 -1.52
CA GLY A 55 11.72 -0.38 -2.32
C GLY A 55 10.37 -0.03 -1.73
N SER A 56 9.35 0.02 -2.59
CA SER A 56 7.97 0.19 -2.16
C SER A 56 7.05 -0.51 -3.15
N ILE A 57 5.81 -0.76 -2.72
CA ILE A 57 4.82 -1.32 -3.61
C ILE A 57 4.08 -0.19 -4.32
N ALA A 58 3.73 -0.42 -5.59
CA ALA A 58 2.88 0.49 -6.35
C ALA A 58 1.60 -0.24 -6.73
N PHE A 59 0.46 0.37 -6.41
CA PHE A 59 -0.84 -0.15 -6.80
C PHE A 59 -1.38 0.66 -7.96
N GLU A 60 -1.81 -0.02 -9.03
CA GLU A 60 -2.46 0.63 -10.15
C GLU A 60 -3.87 1.03 -9.75
N VAL A 61 -4.23 2.30 -9.95
CA VAL A 61 -5.57 2.83 -9.66
C VAL A 61 -6.10 3.56 -10.89
N GLN A 62 -7.40 3.73 -10.97
CA GLN A 62 -8.03 4.38 -12.12
C GLN A 62 -7.87 5.90 -12.10
N ASN A 63 -7.83 6.50 -10.92
CA ASN A 63 -7.74 7.95 -10.77
C ASN A 63 -7.00 8.28 -9.49
N VAL A 64 -5.73 8.66 -9.63
CA VAL A 64 -4.86 8.95 -8.49
C VAL A 64 -5.40 10.12 -7.67
N ASP A 65 -5.83 11.19 -8.32
CA ASP A 65 -6.30 12.39 -7.60
C ASP A 65 -7.53 12.08 -6.74
N GLN A 66 -8.49 11.36 -7.30
CA GLN A 66 -9.69 10.97 -6.56
C GLN A 66 -9.35 10.04 -5.40
N MET A 67 -8.47 9.08 -5.63
CA MET A 67 -8.04 8.13 -4.61
C MET A 67 -7.36 8.84 -3.44
N VAL A 68 -6.47 9.79 -3.74
CA VAL A 68 -5.78 10.57 -2.71
C VAL A 68 -6.78 11.36 -1.87
N GLU A 69 -7.76 12.01 -2.51
CA GLU A 69 -8.77 12.76 -1.76
C GLU A 69 -9.62 11.86 -0.87
N GLN A 70 -10.01 10.68 -1.36
CA GLN A 70 -10.76 9.72 -0.56
C GLN A 70 -9.95 9.21 0.64
N LEU A 71 -8.67 8.92 0.42
CA LEU A 71 -7.79 8.44 1.48
C LEU A 71 -7.48 9.53 2.49
N ARG A 72 -7.26 10.76 2.03
CA ARG A 72 -7.04 11.91 2.92
C ARG A 72 -8.24 12.12 3.83
N ALA A 73 -9.45 11.96 3.31
CA ALA A 73 -10.67 12.06 4.11
C ALA A 73 -10.77 10.98 5.19
N LYS A 74 -10.09 9.85 5.00
CA LYS A 74 -10.01 8.76 5.98
C LYS A 74 -8.83 8.91 6.95
N GLY A 75 -8.09 10.02 6.87
CA GLY A 75 -6.96 10.29 7.75
C GLY A 75 -5.62 9.71 7.28
N VAL A 76 -5.54 9.23 6.04
CA VAL A 76 -4.28 8.71 5.47
C VAL A 76 -3.35 9.87 5.18
N ARG A 77 -2.08 9.72 5.58
CA ARG A 77 -1.05 10.74 5.32
C ARG A 77 -0.53 10.62 3.90
N VAL A 78 -0.33 11.76 3.24
CA VAL A 78 0.19 11.82 1.88
C VAL A 78 1.63 12.29 1.94
N LYS A 79 2.57 11.46 1.47
CA LYS A 79 3.99 11.78 1.44
C LYS A 79 4.37 12.59 0.20
N LEU A 80 3.77 12.27 -0.94
CA LEU A 80 4.00 12.97 -2.20
C LEU A 80 2.65 13.23 -2.86
N GLU A 81 2.30 14.51 -3.06
CA GLU A 81 1.05 14.89 -3.72
C GLU A 81 1.06 14.41 -5.18
N PRO A 82 -0.12 14.24 -5.79
CA PRO A 82 -0.20 13.77 -7.17
C PRO A 82 0.64 14.62 -8.11
N LEU A 83 1.43 13.94 -8.93
CA LEU A 83 2.23 14.58 -9.98
C LEU A 83 2.19 13.72 -11.24
N SER A 84 2.47 14.36 -12.37
CA SER A 84 2.47 13.70 -13.68
C SER A 84 3.88 13.51 -14.18
N THR A 85 4.08 12.36 -14.84
CA THR A 85 5.23 12.08 -15.69
C THR A 85 4.73 11.96 -17.14
N PRO A 86 5.61 11.81 -18.15
CA PRO A 86 5.13 11.62 -19.52
C PRO A 86 4.22 10.41 -19.71
N VAL A 87 4.29 9.39 -18.83
CA VAL A 87 3.61 8.11 -19.04
C VAL A 87 2.62 7.76 -17.93
N CYS A 88 2.62 8.51 -16.82
CA CYS A 88 1.75 8.17 -15.68
C CYS A 88 1.45 9.39 -14.81
N ARG A 89 0.51 9.18 -13.90
CA ARG A 89 0.29 10.09 -12.79
C ARG A 89 0.44 9.28 -11.51
N LEU A 90 1.13 9.81 -10.52
CA LEU A 90 1.40 9.06 -9.30
C LEU A 90 1.35 9.93 -8.05
N ALA A 91 1.17 9.28 -6.93
CA ALA A 91 1.27 9.88 -5.60
C ALA A 91 1.82 8.83 -4.65
N VAL A 92 2.33 9.27 -3.50
CA VAL A 92 2.82 8.35 -2.47
C VAL A 92 2.08 8.66 -1.18
N ILE A 93 1.52 7.63 -0.58
CA ILE A 93 0.87 7.70 0.72
C ILE A 93 1.69 6.90 1.73
N LEU A 94 1.37 7.08 3.01
CA LEU A 94 1.94 6.25 4.06
C LEU A 94 0.86 5.29 4.56
N ASP A 95 1.25 4.02 4.76
CA ASP A 95 0.34 3.08 5.40
C ASP A 95 0.29 3.34 6.91
N SER A 96 -0.47 2.54 7.64
CA SER A 96 -0.66 2.74 9.08
C SER A 96 0.62 2.53 9.89
N GLU A 97 1.61 1.85 9.31
CA GLU A 97 2.87 1.52 9.99
C GLU A 97 4.03 2.40 9.51
N GLY A 98 3.77 3.38 8.63
CA GLY A 98 4.78 4.30 8.14
C GLY A 98 5.53 3.84 6.91
N ASN A 99 5.06 2.81 6.22
CA ASN A 99 5.65 2.39 4.95
C ASN A 99 5.13 3.24 3.81
N ALA A 100 5.97 3.51 2.83
CA ALA A 100 5.55 4.22 1.62
C ALA A 100 4.79 3.27 0.69
N VAL A 101 3.66 3.76 0.18
CA VAL A 101 2.83 3.04 -0.80
C VAL A 101 2.60 3.99 -1.96
N THR A 102 2.94 3.56 -3.17
CA THR A 102 2.74 4.36 -4.37
C THR A 102 1.38 4.03 -4.98
N LEU A 103 0.63 5.08 -5.33
CA LEU A 103 -0.58 4.98 -6.13
C LEU A 103 -0.21 5.41 -7.54
N HIS A 104 -0.50 4.56 -8.52
CA HIS A 104 -0.01 4.73 -9.88
C HIS A 104 -1.17 4.65 -10.86
N GLN A 105 -1.21 5.58 -11.80
CA GLN A 105 -2.22 5.62 -12.86
C GLN A 105 -1.49 5.77 -14.18
N VAL A 106 -1.53 4.71 -14.99
CA VAL A 106 -0.93 4.79 -16.32
C VAL A 106 -1.77 5.72 -17.19
N THR A 107 -1.13 6.67 -17.83
CA THR A 107 -1.79 7.64 -18.71
C THR A 107 -1.44 7.41 -20.18
N GLN A 108 -0.38 6.65 -20.44
CA GLN A 108 0.04 6.33 -21.79
C GLN A 108 0.60 4.91 -21.83
N VAL A 109 0.07 4.09 -22.74
CA VAL A 109 0.54 2.72 -22.94
C VAL A 109 1.83 2.77 -23.76
N TRP A 110 2.84 2.04 -23.29
CA TRP A 110 4.11 1.89 -24.00
C TRP A 110 4.26 0.57 -24.71
#